data_907476ba338e77a90e71e5148e2eb80a
#
_entry.id   907476ba338e77a90e71e5148e2eb80a
#
_cell.length_a   1.000
_cell.length_b   1.000
_cell.length_c   1.000
_cell.angle_alpha   90.00
_cell.angle_beta   90.00
_cell.angle_gamma   90.00
#
_symmetry.space_group_name_H-M   'P 1'
#
loop_
_entity.id
_entity.type
_entity.pdbx_description
1 polymer ?
#
loop_
_entity_poly.entity_id
_entity_poly.type
_entity_poly.pdbx_seq_one_letter_code
_entity_poly.pdbx_strand_id
1 'polypeptide(L)'
;MLSKQDIKARIIRKLVRWNKWGGSHTENILNGLPTHLRGDKLVKETLKEFEKDEWIIPAKKTGEIHYSLNPKKANEILQFYEKYCKNTDE
;
A
#
# COMPACT_ATOMS: atom_id res chain seq x y z
N MET A 1 -6.79 15.85 8.74
CA MET A 1 -5.50 15.62 8.09
C MET A 1 -5.09 14.15 8.25
N LEU A 2 -4.64 13.52 7.19
CA LEU A 2 -4.23 12.13 7.25
C LEU A 2 -2.83 12.00 7.83
N SER A 3 -2.69 11.09 8.79
CA SER A 3 -1.38 10.76 9.33
C SER A 3 -0.71 9.70 8.43
N LYS A 4 0.58 9.47 8.71
CA LYS A 4 1.30 8.40 8.02
C LYS A 4 0.62 7.05 8.24
N GLN A 5 0.12 6.83 9.46
CA GLN A 5 -0.62 5.60 9.79
C GLN A 5 -1.87 5.46 8.94
N ASP A 6 -2.60 6.55 8.73
CA ASP A 6 -3.79 6.52 7.89
C ASP A 6 -3.45 6.17 6.45
N ILE A 7 -2.35 6.73 5.95
CA ILE A 7 -1.91 6.44 4.58
C ILE A 7 -1.50 4.98 4.44
N LYS A 8 -0.78 4.46 5.41
CA LYS A 8 -0.40 3.05 5.42
C LYS A 8 -1.64 2.15 5.37
N ALA A 9 -2.64 2.47 6.20
CA ALA A 9 -3.85 1.67 6.24
C ALA A 9 -4.59 1.69 4.92
N ARG A 10 -4.66 2.85 4.27
CA ARG A 10 -5.33 2.95 2.97
C ARG A 10 -4.63 2.12 1.90
N ILE A 11 -3.30 2.17 1.87
CA ILE A 11 -2.52 1.42 0.89
C ILE A 11 -2.69 -0.09 1.11
N ILE A 12 -2.50 -0.53 2.34
CA ILE A 12 -2.59 -1.96 2.66
C ILE A 12 -4.02 -2.47 2.43
N ARG A 13 -5.02 -1.71 2.84
CA ARG A 13 -6.41 -2.13 2.63
C ARG A 13 -6.70 -2.35 1.15
N LYS A 14 -6.27 -1.43 0.31
CA LYS A 14 -6.50 -1.56 -1.12
C LYS A 14 -5.84 -2.80 -1.68
N LEU A 15 -4.56 -3.00 -1.38
CA LEU A 15 -3.82 -4.12 -1.94
C LEU A 15 -4.33 -5.47 -1.42
N VAL A 16 -4.70 -5.55 -0.14
CA VAL A 16 -5.23 -6.79 0.42
C VAL A 16 -6.60 -7.11 -0.18
N ARG A 17 -7.48 -6.14 -0.25
CA ARG A 17 -8.84 -6.36 -0.78
C ARG A 17 -8.84 -6.74 -2.24
N TRP A 18 -7.89 -6.23 -3.01
CA TRP A 18 -7.80 -6.54 -4.44
C TRP A 18 -6.88 -7.72 -4.72
N ASN A 19 -6.41 -8.40 -3.66
CA ASN A 19 -5.56 -9.59 -3.80
C ASN A 19 -4.31 -9.36 -4.64
N LYS A 20 -3.66 -8.24 -4.43
CA LYS A 20 -2.46 -7.90 -5.20
C LYS A 20 -1.21 -8.45 -4.52
N TRP A 21 -1.10 -9.78 -4.50
CA TRP A 21 0.03 -10.48 -3.91
C TRP A 21 0.97 -11.00 -5.00
N GLY A 22 2.27 -10.84 -4.78
CA GLY A 22 3.26 -11.31 -5.73
C GLY A 22 3.45 -10.37 -6.89
N GLY A 23 4.58 -10.52 -7.58
CA GLY A 23 4.98 -9.55 -8.60
C GLY A 23 4.10 -9.49 -9.84
N SER A 24 3.28 -10.51 -10.09
CA SER A 24 2.43 -10.53 -11.28
C SER A 24 1.09 -9.84 -11.08
N HIS A 25 0.71 -9.56 -9.84
CA HIS A 25 -0.55 -8.90 -9.51
C HIS A 25 -0.25 -7.55 -8.89
N THR A 26 -0.16 -6.52 -9.70
CA THR A 26 0.24 -5.19 -9.26
C THR A 26 -0.88 -4.18 -9.43
N GLU A 27 -0.81 -3.08 -8.67
CA GLU A 27 -1.81 -2.04 -8.72
C GLU A 27 -1.16 -0.68 -8.53
N ASN A 28 -1.69 0.34 -9.18
CA ASN A 28 -1.28 1.72 -8.94
C ASN A 28 -1.98 2.21 -7.69
N ILE A 29 -1.25 2.26 -6.59
CA ILE A 29 -1.85 2.60 -5.30
C ILE A 29 -2.26 4.06 -5.19
N LEU A 30 -1.70 4.92 -6.04
CA LEU A 30 -2.06 6.34 -5.99
C LEU A 30 -3.52 6.56 -6.35
N ASN A 31 -4.11 5.68 -7.16
CA ASN A 31 -5.51 5.80 -7.51
C ASN A 31 -6.45 5.64 -6.32
N GLY A 32 -5.97 5.03 -5.23
CA GLY A 32 -6.77 4.88 -4.02
C GLY A 32 -6.64 6.01 -3.04
N LEU A 33 -5.86 7.03 -3.37
CA LEU A 33 -5.64 8.17 -2.50
C LEU A 33 -6.31 9.42 -3.06
N PRO A 34 -6.75 10.34 -2.17
CA PRO A 34 -7.25 11.62 -2.63
C PRO A 34 -6.23 12.32 -3.53
N THR A 35 -6.73 13.03 -4.54
CA THR A 35 -5.85 13.65 -5.53
C THR A 35 -4.79 14.55 -4.90
N HIS A 36 -5.15 15.30 -3.87
CA HIS A 36 -4.22 16.24 -3.25
C HIS A 36 -3.10 15.55 -2.47
N LEU A 37 -3.22 14.24 -2.22
CA LEU A 37 -2.18 13.50 -1.51
C LEU A 37 -1.21 12.78 -2.43
N ARG A 38 -1.51 12.68 -3.71
CA ARG A 38 -0.73 11.84 -4.62
C ARG A 38 0.71 12.28 -4.79
N GLY A 39 0.99 13.57 -4.68
CA GLY A 39 2.34 14.09 -4.74
C GLY A 39 2.92 14.44 -3.39
N ASP A 40 2.23 14.09 -2.32
CA ASP A 40 2.61 14.50 -0.97
C ASP A 40 3.87 13.77 -0.51
N LYS A 41 4.72 14.51 0.17
CA LYS A 41 5.95 13.96 0.72
C LYS A 41 5.68 12.82 1.69
N LEU A 42 4.59 12.91 2.45
CA LEU A 42 4.24 11.87 3.43
C LEU A 42 3.91 10.55 2.74
N VAL A 43 3.26 10.60 1.58
CA VAL A 43 2.98 9.40 0.80
C VAL A 43 4.29 8.78 0.31
N LYS A 44 5.20 9.60 -0.19
CA LYS A 44 6.48 9.11 -0.66
C LYS A 44 7.29 8.46 0.45
N GLU A 45 7.27 9.06 1.64
CA GLU A 45 7.96 8.50 2.80
C GLU A 45 7.34 7.17 3.23
N THR A 46 6.02 7.09 3.19
CA THR A 46 5.32 5.86 3.53
C THR A 46 5.69 4.73 2.58
N LEU A 47 5.74 5.03 1.28
CA LEU A 47 6.13 4.04 0.29
C LEU A 47 7.56 3.57 0.49
N LYS A 48 8.46 4.49 0.82
CA LYS A 48 9.84 4.12 1.10
C LYS A 48 9.95 3.19 2.31
N GLU A 49 9.17 3.44 3.34
CA GLU A 49 9.16 2.56 4.51
C GLU A 49 8.67 1.17 4.16
N PHE A 50 7.58 1.09 3.38
CA PHE A 50 7.08 -0.21 2.96
C PHE A 50 8.10 -0.97 2.13
N GLU A 51 8.82 -0.28 1.24
CA GLU A 51 9.85 -0.91 0.45
C GLU A 51 11.02 -1.38 1.31
N LYS A 52 11.41 -0.55 2.27
CA LYS A 52 12.49 -0.90 3.20
C LYS A 52 12.14 -2.12 4.03
N ASP A 53 10.91 -2.20 4.50
CA ASP A 53 10.44 -3.32 5.29
C ASP A 53 10.05 -4.51 4.42
N GLU A 54 10.14 -4.36 3.11
CA GLU A 54 9.84 -5.41 2.14
C GLU A 54 8.38 -5.88 2.19
N TRP A 55 7.48 -4.98 2.57
CA TRP A 55 6.05 -5.30 2.56
C TRP A 55 5.46 -5.18 1.17
N ILE A 56 6.01 -4.29 0.34
CA ILE A 56 5.50 -4.09 -1.03
C ILE A 56 6.63 -4.29 -2.01
N ILE A 57 6.26 -4.70 -3.22
CA ILE A 57 7.19 -4.94 -4.31
C ILE A 57 6.86 -3.94 -5.42
N PRO A 58 7.79 -3.02 -5.75
CA PRO A 58 7.54 -2.09 -6.85
C PRO A 58 7.76 -2.75 -8.21
N ALA A 59 6.96 -2.35 -9.18
CA ALA A 59 7.09 -2.83 -10.55
C ALA A 59 6.84 -1.66 -11.50
N LYS A 60 7.79 -1.39 -12.38
CA LYS A 60 7.63 -0.31 -13.36
C LYS A 60 6.71 -0.75 -14.49
N LYS A 61 5.70 0.07 -14.78
CA LYS A 61 4.76 -0.17 -15.87
C LYS A 61 4.62 1.12 -16.65
N THR A 62 5.01 1.13 -17.88
CA THR A 62 4.82 2.22 -18.84
C THR A 62 4.72 3.64 -18.19
N GLY A 63 5.82 4.08 -17.58
CA GLY A 63 5.88 5.40 -16.97
C GLY A 63 5.29 5.52 -15.59
N GLU A 64 4.77 4.43 -15.03
CA GLU A 64 4.20 4.42 -13.68
C GLU A 64 4.85 3.32 -12.85
N ILE A 65 4.75 3.46 -11.53
CA ILE A 65 5.18 2.41 -10.63
C ILE A 65 3.95 1.78 -10.00
N HIS A 66 3.79 0.48 -10.20
CA HIS A 66 2.73 -0.29 -9.57
C HIS A 66 3.33 -1.11 -8.44
N TYR A 67 2.49 -1.52 -7.51
CA TYR A 67 2.94 -2.22 -6.32
C TYR A 67 2.13 -3.46 -6.07
N SER A 68 2.75 -4.45 -5.44
CA SER A 68 2.08 -5.65 -4.98
C SER A 68 2.56 -5.95 -3.56
N LEU A 69 1.80 -6.77 -2.85
CA LEU A 69 2.18 -7.18 -1.50
C LEU A 69 3.18 -8.34 -1.58
N ASN A 70 4.13 -8.35 -0.65
CA ASN A 70 5.14 -9.39 -0.60
C ASN A 70 4.61 -10.59 0.19
N PRO A 71 4.42 -11.76 -0.46
CA PRO A 71 3.90 -12.94 0.24
C PRO A 71 4.79 -13.39 1.40
N LYS A 72 6.08 -13.09 1.35
CA LYS A 72 6.99 -13.46 2.43
C LYS A 72 6.69 -12.69 3.72
N LYS A 73 6.00 -11.56 3.62
CA LYS A 73 5.62 -10.74 4.76
C LYS A 73 4.12 -10.81 5.04
N ALA A 74 3.46 -11.84 4.53
CA ALA A 74 2.00 -11.95 4.63
C ALA A 74 1.51 -11.90 6.08
N ASN A 75 2.19 -12.58 7.00
CA ASN A 75 1.76 -12.57 8.40
C ASN A 75 1.74 -11.17 8.98
N GLU A 76 2.81 -10.41 8.76
CA GLU A 76 2.92 -9.05 9.29
C GLU A 76 1.90 -8.13 8.65
N ILE A 77 1.74 -8.25 7.33
CA ILE A 77 0.82 -7.41 6.57
C ILE A 77 -0.62 -7.67 7.00
N LEU A 78 -0.99 -8.93 7.14
CA LEU A 78 -2.36 -9.29 7.51
C LEU A 78 -2.66 -8.92 8.96
N GLN A 79 -1.68 -8.98 9.86
CA GLN A 79 -1.86 -8.51 11.23
C GLN A 79 -2.13 -7.02 11.25
N PHE A 80 -1.39 -6.27 10.45
CA PHE A 80 -1.62 -4.83 10.32
C PHE A 80 -3.01 -4.57 9.75
N TYR A 81 -3.39 -5.32 8.73
CA TYR A 81 -4.69 -5.18 8.10
C TYR A 81 -5.82 -5.41 9.11
N GLU A 82 -5.72 -6.47 9.90
CA GLU A 82 -6.75 -6.74 10.89
C GLU A 82 -6.83 -5.66 11.96
N LYS A 83 -5.68 -5.15 12.37
CA LYS A 83 -5.65 -4.16 13.45
C LYS A 83 -6.13 -2.78 13.01
N TYR A 84 -5.78 -2.36 11.80
CA TYR A 84 -6.00 -0.98 11.38
C TYR A 84 -6.96 -0.80 10.23
N CYS A 85 -7.27 -1.85 9.49
CA CYS A 85 -8.08 -1.72 8.26
C CYS A 85 -9.41 -2.45 8.33
N LYS A 86 -9.45 -3.58 9.02
CA LYS A 86 -10.63 -4.44 9.02
C LYS A 86 -11.83 -3.80 9.68
N ASN A 87 -11.59 -2.92 10.66
CA ASN A 87 -12.65 -2.26 11.40
C ASN A 87 -13.09 -0.94 10.78
N THR A 88 -12.50 -0.54 9.66
CA THR A 88 -12.90 0.68 9.00
C THR A 88 -14.04 0.39 8.04
N ASP A 89 -15.09 1.19 8.13
CA ASP A 89 -16.20 1.07 7.19
C ASP A 89 -15.80 1.57 5.82
N GLU A 90 -16.35 0.93 4.84
CA GLU A 90 -16.06 1.24 3.46
C GLU A 90 -16.92 2.37 2.93
#